data_fecaa53b1e6ba567baa804ce552474ee
#
_entry.id   fecaa53b1e6ba567baa804ce552474ee
#
_cell.length_a   1.000
_cell.length_b   1.000
_cell.length_c   1.000
_cell.angle_alpha   90.00
_cell.angle_beta   90.00
_cell.angle_gamma   90.00
#
_symmetry.space_group_name_H-M   'P 1'
#
loop_
_entity.id
_entity.type
_entity.pdbx_description
1 polymer ?
#
loop_
_entity_poly.entity_id
_entity_poly.type
_entity_poly.pdbx_seq_one_letter_code
_entity_poly.pdbx_strand_id
1 'polypeptide(L)'
;MASANTTFRPRESLIPNPKLRLREQVHEVIRFKQFSSRTESSYWNWIRQFIFFHQKRHPREMGKAEIEVFLTHLAKARNVAVSSQNQALNALVFLYREVLHQPFDQLGTIERARRLPRIPVVLSRAEVTRLLEAMDGTLGLIARLLYCTGLRLMAA
;
A
#
# COMPACT_ATOMS: atom_id res chain seq x y z
N MET A 1 11.30 -31.73 25.42
CA MET A 1 11.52 -30.99 24.18
C MET A 1 10.19 -31.00 23.41
N ALA A 2 9.39 -29.97 23.55
CA ALA A 2 8.07 -29.85 22.88
C ALA A 2 8.25 -28.98 21.66
N SER A 3 8.14 -29.59 20.48
CA SER A 3 8.14 -28.90 19.19
C SER A 3 6.85 -28.09 19.07
N ALA A 4 6.98 -26.76 19.05
CA ALA A 4 5.89 -25.87 18.74
C ALA A 4 5.53 -26.05 17.26
N ASN A 5 4.48 -26.82 17.03
CA ASN A 5 3.85 -26.98 15.72
C ASN A 5 3.12 -25.67 15.40
N THR A 6 3.79 -24.76 14.68
CA THR A 6 3.16 -23.55 14.14
C THR A 6 2.20 -24.00 13.04
N THR A 7 0.97 -24.27 13.42
CA THR A 7 -0.12 -24.58 12.47
C THR A 7 -0.33 -23.33 11.62
N PHE A 8 0.14 -23.38 10.37
CA PHE A 8 -0.17 -22.39 9.35
C PHE A 8 -1.69 -22.44 9.11
N ARG A 9 -2.43 -21.50 9.72
CA ARG A 9 -3.85 -21.34 9.40
C ARG A 9 -3.95 -20.85 7.96
N PRO A 10 -4.67 -21.57 7.07
CA PRO A 10 -4.96 -21.04 5.74
C PRO A 10 -5.64 -19.67 5.92
N ARG A 11 -5.18 -18.67 5.17
CA ARG A 11 -5.80 -17.34 5.20
C ARG A 11 -7.24 -17.50 4.77
N GLU A 12 -8.16 -17.38 5.71
CA GLU A 12 -9.58 -17.34 5.42
C GLU A 12 -9.83 -16.28 4.35
N SER A 13 -10.41 -16.69 3.23
CA SER A 13 -10.80 -15.79 2.16
C SER A 13 -12.30 -15.54 2.30
N LEU A 14 -12.67 -14.28 2.53
CA LEU A 14 -14.06 -13.87 2.51
C LEU A 14 -14.52 -13.77 1.05
N ILE A 15 -15.57 -14.48 0.68
CA ILE A 15 -16.25 -14.27 -0.60
C ILE A 15 -17.23 -13.12 -0.41
N PRO A 16 -16.98 -11.94 -1.00
CA PRO A 16 -17.86 -10.80 -0.82
C PRO A 16 -19.22 -11.07 -1.49
N ASN A 17 -20.27 -10.45 -0.96
CA ASN A 17 -21.62 -10.61 -1.50
C ASN A 17 -21.69 -10.08 -2.95
N PRO A 18 -21.99 -10.91 -3.97
CA PRO A 18 -21.98 -10.51 -5.37
C PRO A 18 -23.08 -9.51 -5.75
N LYS A 19 -24.09 -9.33 -4.89
CA LYS A 19 -25.19 -8.37 -5.09
C LYS A 19 -24.80 -6.94 -4.68
N LEU A 20 -23.71 -6.77 -3.95
CA LEU A 20 -23.21 -5.46 -3.53
C LEU A 20 -22.45 -4.77 -4.68
N ARG A 21 -22.42 -3.44 -4.64
CA ARG A 21 -21.59 -2.67 -5.56
C ARG A 21 -20.10 -2.96 -5.30
N LEU A 22 -19.27 -2.86 -6.32
CA LEU A 22 -17.83 -3.15 -6.20
C LEU A 22 -17.15 -2.43 -5.03
N ARG A 23 -17.53 -1.18 -4.77
CA ARG A 23 -17.00 -0.42 -3.62
C ARG A 23 -17.33 -1.09 -2.29
N GLU A 24 -18.55 -1.57 -2.14
CA GLU A 24 -19.02 -2.23 -0.92
C GLU A 24 -18.33 -3.58 -0.74
N GLN A 25 -18.12 -4.33 -1.84
CA GLN A 25 -17.35 -5.57 -1.82
C GLN A 25 -15.90 -5.34 -1.38
N VAL A 26 -15.25 -4.31 -1.91
CA VAL A 26 -13.89 -3.90 -1.50
C VAL A 26 -13.85 -3.52 -0.02
N HIS A 27 -14.84 -2.75 0.45
CA HIS A 27 -14.95 -2.36 1.86
C HIS A 27 -15.09 -3.58 2.78
N GLU A 28 -15.98 -4.50 2.44
CA GLU A 28 -16.24 -5.72 3.21
C GLU A 28 -14.96 -6.57 3.38
N VAL A 29 -14.22 -6.81 2.29
CA VAL A 29 -12.96 -7.57 2.33
C VAL A 29 -11.86 -6.85 3.09
N ILE A 30 -11.74 -5.53 2.94
CA ILE A 30 -10.76 -4.70 3.67
C ILE A 30 -11.02 -4.76 5.18
N ARG A 31 -12.30 -4.67 5.59
CA ARG A 31 -12.69 -4.77 7.01
C ARG A 31 -12.42 -6.17 7.56
N PHE A 32 -12.78 -7.20 6.83
CA PHE A 32 -12.47 -8.58 7.21
C PHE A 32 -10.97 -8.81 7.45
N LYS A 33 -10.13 -8.22 6.59
CA LYS A 33 -8.66 -8.28 6.71
C LYS A 33 -8.08 -7.28 7.73
N GLN A 34 -8.90 -6.55 8.44
CA GLN A 34 -8.52 -5.57 9.47
C GLN A 34 -7.53 -4.50 8.96
N PHE A 35 -7.67 -4.09 7.71
CA PHE A 35 -6.86 -2.99 7.18
C PHE A 35 -7.36 -1.65 7.74
N SER A 36 -6.44 -0.69 7.84
CA SER A 36 -6.78 0.66 8.29
C SER A 36 -7.67 1.39 7.27
N SER A 37 -8.47 2.35 7.74
CA SER A 37 -9.29 3.22 6.90
C SER A 37 -8.46 4.00 5.87
N ARG A 38 -7.20 4.32 6.21
CA ARG A 38 -6.25 4.95 5.29
C ARG A 38 -5.87 4.03 4.14
N THR A 39 -5.66 2.74 4.41
CA THR A 39 -5.39 1.72 3.39
C THR A 39 -6.61 1.54 2.48
N GLU A 40 -7.81 1.50 3.06
CA GLU A 40 -9.06 1.42 2.32
C GLU A 40 -9.23 2.57 1.33
N SER A 41 -9.09 3.81 1.82
CA SER A 41 -9.19 5.01 0.99
C SER A 41 -8.16 5.02 -0.14
N SER A 42 -6.93 4.61 0.16
CA SER A 42 -5.85 4.53 -0.82
C SER A 42 -6.11 3.47 -1.89
N TYR A 43 -6.51 2.25 -1.48
CA TYR A 43 -6.81 1.16 -2.41
C TYR A 43 -7.99 1.49 -3.29
N TRP A 44 -9.09 2.00 -2.70
CA TRP A 44 -10.25 2.42 -3.47
C TRP A 44 -9.93 3.52 -4.48
N ASN A 45 -9.09 4.48 -4.11
CA ASN A 45 -8.67 5.54 -5.03
C ASN A 45 -7.94 4.98 -6.26
N TRP A 46 -7.01 4.03 -6.08
CA TRP A 46 -6.30 3.38 -7.18
C TRP A 46 -7.23 2.52 -8.05
N ILE A 47 -8.11 1.73 -7.43
CA ILE A 47 -9.11 0.93 -8.13
C ILE A 47 -10.03 1.82 -8.98
N ARG A 48 -10.50 2.93 -8.40
CA ARG A 48 -11.33 3.89 -9.12
C ARG A 48 -10.59 4.51 -10.30
N GLN A 49 -9.33 4.93 -10.14
CA GLN A 49 -8.52 5.47 -11.22
C GLN A 49 -8.33 4.46 -12.34
N PHE A 50 -8.07 3.20 -12.02
CA PHE A 50 -7.96 2.12 -13.00
C PHE A 50 -9.25 1.94 -13.81
N ILE A 51 -10.40 1.89 -13.16
CA ILE A 51 -11.71 1.76 -13.80
C ILE A 51 -12.00 2.96 -14.73
N PHE A 52 -11.71 4.17 -14.27
CA PHE A 52 -11.91 5.37 -15.09
C PHE A 52 -10.95 5.43 -16.28
N PHE A 53 -9.72 5.02 -16.11
CA PHE A 53 -8.73 4.95 -17.19
C PHE A 53 -9.21 4.03 -18.32
N HIS A 54 -9.83 2.91 -17.98
CA HIS A 54 -10.43 1.97 -18.94
C HIS A 54 -11.92 2.26 -19.25
N GLN A 55 -12.32 3.52 -19.29
CA GLN A 55 -13.66 3.96 -19.73
C GLN A 55 -14.81 3.30 -18.94
N LYS A 56 -14.62 3.09 -17.63
CA LYS A 56 -15.60 2.48 -16.71
C LYS A 56 -15.94 1.00 -17.04
N ARG A 57 -15.06 0.28 -17.75
CA ARG A 57 -15.23 -1.17 -17.90
C ARG A 57 -15.16 -1.85 -16.53
N HIS A 58 -15.94 -2.94 -16.42
CA HIS A 58 -15.95 -3.68 -15.15
C HIS A 58 -14.63 -4.46 -14.98
N PRO A 59 -13.99 -4.47 -13.79
CA PRO A 59 -12.70 -5.16 -13.59
C PRO A 59 -12.71 -6.66 -13.93
N ARG A 60 -13.84 -7.34 -13.83
CA ARG A 60 -13.96 -8.75 -14.24
C ARG A 60 -13.72 -8.97 -15.74
N GLU A 61 -13.87 -7.95 -16.56
CA GLU A 61 -13.66 -7.99 -18.01
C GLU A 61 -12.25 -7.55 -18.42
N MET A 62 -11.43 -7.23 -17.43
CA MET A 62 -10.07 -6.73 -17.61
C MET A 62 -9.08 -7.70 -16.96
N GLY A 63 -7.84 -7.73 -17.47
CA GLY A 63 -6.82 -8.64 -16.98
C GLY A 63 -5.44 -8.00 -16.89
N LYS A 64 -4.42 -8.83 -17.07
CA LYS A 64 -3.01 -8.45 -17.00
C LYS A 64 -2.66 -7.31 -17.95
N ALA A 65 -3.10 -7.40 -19.21
CA ALA A 65 -2.78 -6.41 -20.23
C ALA A 65 -3.27 -5.01 -19.83
N GLU A 66 -4.48 -4.90 -19.33
CA GLU A 66 -5.05 -3.64 -18.86
C GLU A 66 -4.31 -3.08 -17.64
N ILE A 67 -3.90 -3.95 -16.73
CA ILE A 67 -3.08 -3.55 -15.56
C ILE A 67 -1.74 -3.00 -16.02
N GLU A 68 -1.04 -3.67 -16.94
CA GLU A 68 0.26 -3.24 -17.46
C GLU A 68 0.17 -1.91 -18.21
N VAL A 69 -0.87 -1.73 -19.02
CA VAL A 69 -1.13 -0.46 -19.73
C VAL A 69 -1.37 0.67 -18.73
N PHE A 70 -2.16 0.44 -17.69
CA PHE A 70 -2.41 1.44 -16.66
C PHE A 70 -1.15 1.79 -15.88
N LEU A 71 -0.35 0.81 -15.44
CA LEU A 71 0.90 1.05 -14.73
C LEU A 71 1.92 1.80 -15.60
N THR A 72 1.99 1.45 -16.89
CA THR A 72 2.82 2.15 -17.86
C THR A 72 2.38 3.60 -18.05
N HIS A 73 1.08 3.85 -18.08
CA HIS A 73 0.53 5.21 -18.11
C HIS A 73 0.91 6.01 -16.85
N LEU A 74 0.83 5.40 -15.66
CA LEU A 74 1.24 6.05 -14.42
C LEU A 74 2.73 6.42 -14.45
N ALA A 75 3.57 5.53 -14.99
CA ALA A 75 5.01 5.75 -15.07
C ALA A 75 5.38 6.84 -16.09
N LYS A 76 4.88 6.72 -17.33
CA LYS A 76 5.31 7.55 -18.47
C LYS A 76 4.54 8.86 -18.58
N ALA A 77 3.21 8.81 -18.53
CA ALA A 77 2.37 9.99 -18.78
C ALA A 77 2.17 10.85 -17.53
N ARG A 78 2.09 10.23 -16.34
CA ARG A 78 1.86 10.95 -15.07
C ARG A 78 3.11 11.14 -14.22
N ASN A 79 4.24 10.56 -14.62
CA ASN A 79 5.51 10.61 -13.88
C ASN A 79 5.36 10.29 -12.39
N VAL A 80 4.52 9.31 -12.07
CA VAL A 80 4.22 8.93 -10.68
C VAL A 80 5.41 8.22 -10.08
N ALA A 81 5.74 8.55 -8.83
CA ALA A 81 6.84 7.92 -8.12
C ALA A 81 6.70 6.39 -8.07
N VAL A 82 7.83 5.66 -8.14
CA VAL A 82 7.90 4.19 -8.11
C VAL A 82 7.14 3.58 -6.91
N SER A 83 7.22 4.22 -5.72
CA SER A 83 6.47 3.78 -4.54
C SER A 83 4.96 3.83 -4.75
N SER A 84 4.46 4.87 -5.43
CA SER A 84 3.04 5.02 -5.74
C SER A 84 2.58 4.06 -6.84
N GLN A 85 3.43 3.78 -7.84
CA GLN A 85 3.15 2.75 -8.85
C GLN A 85 3.01 1.36 -8.19
N ASN A 86 3.92 1.02 -7.26
CA ASN A 86 3.84 -0.23 -6.50
C ASN A 86 2.61 -0.26 -5.58
N GLN A 87 2.18 0.87 -5.04
CA GLN A 87 0.95 0.96 -4.26
C GLN A 87 -0.28 0.73 -5.15
N ALA A 88 -0.32 1.30 -6.35
CA ALA A 88 -1.37 1.05 -7.33
C ALA A 88 -1.44 -0.44 -7.71
N LEU A 89 -0.28 -1.05 -8.01
CA LEU A 89 -0.20 -2.49 -8.29
C LEU A 89 -0.74 -3.32 -7.13
N ASN A 90 -0.33 -3.03 -5.89
CA ASN A 90 -0.81 -3.76 -4.71
C ASN A 90 -2.33 -3.64 -4.54
N ALA A 91 -2.92 -2.48 -4.83
CA ALA A 91 -4.37 -2.27 -4.79
C ALA A 91 -5.10 -3.10 -5.86
N LEU A 92 -4.53 -3.20 -7.07
CA LEU A 92 -5.09 -4.02 -8.15
C LEU A 92 -4.93 -5.52 -7.86
N VAL A 93 -3.76 -5.94 -7.37
CA VAL A 93 -3.55 -7.33 -6.91
C VAL A 93 -4.57 -7.70 -5.83
N PHE A 94 -4.80 -6.83 -4.87
CA PHE A 94 -5.81 -7.03 -3.84
C PHE A 94 -7.21 -7.16 -4.45
N LEU A 95 -7.59 -6.29 -5.39
CA LEU A 95 -8.88 -6.35 -6.07
C LEU A 95 -9.09 -7.70 -6.76
N TYR A 96 -8.15 -8.11 -7.60
CA TYR A 96 -8.31 -9.33 -8.39
C TYR A 96 -8.24 -10.60 -7.54
N ARG A 97 -7.32 -10.66 -6.58
CA ARG A 97 -7.08 -11.85 -5.77
C ARG A 97 -8.11 -12.01 -4.66
N GLU A 98 -8.41 -10.94 -3.92
CA GLU A 98 -9.15 -11.03 -2.67
C GLU A 98 -10.63 -10.64 -2.81
N VAL A 99 -10.97 -9.80 -3.80
CA VAL A 99 -12.36 -9.35 -4.01
C VAL A 99 -13.03 -10.08 -5.15
N LEU A 100 -12.33 -10.22 -6.29
CA LEU A 100 -12.90 -10.86 -7.48
C LEU A 100 -12.64 -12.37 -7.54
N HIS A 101 -11.75 -12.89 -6.69
CA HIS A 101 -11.30 -14.28 -6.64
C HIS A 101 -10.87 -14.82 -8.01
N GLN A 102 -10.31 -13.96 -8.85
CA GLN A 102 -9.71 -14.39 -10.11
C GLN A 102 -8.31 -14.93 -9.86
N PRO A 103 -7.95 -16.12 -10.41
CA PRO A 103 -6.65 -16.73 -10.19
C PRO A 103 -5.55 -15.78 -10.68
N PHE A 104 -4.61 -15.46 -9.79
CA PHE A 104 -3.50 -14.56 -10.08
C PHE A 104 -2.55 -15.13 -11.13
N ASP A 105 -2.55 -16.45 -11.33
CA ASP A 105 -1.76 -17.12 -12.36
C ASP A 105 -2.13 -16.66 -13.78
N GLN A 106 -3.38 -16.26 -14.00
CA GLN A 106 -3.82 -15.64 -15.26
C GLN A 106 -3.29 -14.20 -15.42
N LEU A 107 -2.96 -13.52 -14.32
CA LEU A 107 -2.36 -12.20 -14.34
C LEU A 107 -0.83 -12.26 -14.57
N GLY A 108 -0.21 -13.45 -14.46
CA GLY A 108 1.22 -13.67 -14.66
C GLY A 108 2.10 -12.84 -13.73
N THR A 109 3.40 -12.84 -13.98
CA THR A 109 4.34 -12.00 -13.21
C THR A 109 4.27 -10.57 -13.74
N ILE A 110 3.63 -9.67 -12.98
CA ILE A 110 3.68 -8.23 -13.27
C ILE A 110 4.95 -7.67 -12.64
N GLU A 111 5.82 -7.10 -13.45
CA GLU A 111 7.06 -6.51 -12.95
C GLU A 111 6.77 -5.30 -12.07
N ARG A 112 7.34 -5.33 -10.86
CA ARG A 112 7.30 -4.19 -9.96
C ARG A 112 8.30 -3.14 -10.41
N ALA A 113 7.89 -1.88 -10.40
CA ALA A 113 8.82 -0.78 -10.62
C ALA A 113 9.96 -0.84 -9.59
N ARG A 114 11.19 -0.85 -10.06
CA ARG A 114 12.38 -0.89 -9.20
C ARG A 114 12.83 0.51 -8.86
N ARG A 115 13.08 0.75 -7.59
CA ARG A 115 13.72 1.96 -7.10
C ARG A 115 15.13 1.59 -6.65
N LEU A 116 16.11 2.37 -7.09
CA LEU A 116 17.44 2.28 -6.48
C LEU A 116 17.32 2.62 -5.00
N PRO A 117 17.87 1.78 -4.11
CA PRO A 117 17.83 2.06 -2.68
C PRO A 117 18.58 3.36 -2.41
N ARG A 118 17.86 4.35 -1.89
CA ARG A 118 18.48 5.59 -1.42
C ARG A 118 18.89 5.38 0.03
N ILE A 119 20.18 5.33 0.28
CA ILE A 119 20.71 5.23 1.64
C ILE A 119 20.34 6.54 2.37
N PRO A 120 19.61 6.46 3.50
CA PRO A 120 19.31 7.65 4.29
C PRO A 120 20.61 8.28 4.81
N VAL A 121 20.68 9.60 4.80
CA VAL A 121 21.76 10.33 5.49
C VAL A 121 21.50 10.20 6.99
N VAL A 122 22.44 9.60 7.70
CA VAL A 122 22.38 9.44 9.16
C VAL A 122 23.28 10.50 9.79
N LEU A 123 22.69 11.32 10.64
CA LEU A 123 23.43 12.34 11.39
C LEU A 123 24.28 11.67 12.48
N SER A 124 25.50 12.15 12.67
CA SER A 124 26.35 11.79 13.82
C SER A 124 25.74 12.34 15.12
N ARG A 125 26.14 11.78 16.26
CA ARG A 125 25.69 12.29 17.57
C ARG A 125 26.00 13.78 17.76
N ALA A 126 27.16 14.23 17.33
CA ALA A 126 27.56 15.64 17.43
C ALA A 126 26.68 16.57 16.58
N GLU A 127 26.28 16.13 15.39
CA GLU A 127 25.35 16.86 14.53
C GLU A 127 23.95 16.93 15.12
N VAL A 128 23.46 15.80 15.68
CA VAL A 128 22.16 15.76 16.37
C VAL A 128 22.17 16.71 17.58
N THR A 129 23.22 16.68 18.41
CA THR A 129 23.33 17.57 19.58
C THR A 129 23.26 19.04 19.14
N ARG A 130 24.06 19.44 18.14
CA ARG A 130 24.03 20.81 17.61
C ARG A 130 22.68 21.21 17.05
N LEU A 131 22.01 20.28 16.34
CA LEU A 131 20.65 20.49 15.81
C LEU A 131 19.65 20.73 16.95
N LEU A 132 19.66 19.89 17.98
CA LEU A 132 18.76 20.02 19.12
C LEU A 132 19.03 21.27 19.98
N GLU A 133 20.28 21.71 20.09
CA GLU A 133 20.66 22.96 20.75
C GLU A 133 20.18 24.18 19.99
N ALA A 134 20.18 24.15 18.66
CA ALA A 134 19.67 25.21 17.81
C ALA A 134 18.15 25.31 17.73
N MET A 135 17.42 24.31 18.28
CA MET A 135 15.95 24.29 18.28
C MET A 135 15.40 24.75 19.61
N ASP A 136 14.64 25.84 19.61
CA ASP A 136 14.00 26.42 20.78
C ASP A 136 12.49 26.14 20.85
N GLY A 137 11.90 26.43 22.00
CA GLY A 137 10.46 26.35 22.26
C GLY A 137 9.88 24.95 22.15
N THR A 138 8.59 24.86 21.81
CA THR A 138 7.83 23.60 21.77
C THR A 138 8.39 22.63 20.74
N LEU A 139 8.87 23.10 19.59
CA LEU A 139 9.44 22.24 18.55
C LEU A 139 10.75 21.59 19.03
N GLY A 140 11.60 22.34 19.74
CA GLY A 140 12.82 21.80 20.34
C GLY A 140 12.51 20.73 21.40
N LEU A 141 11.47 20.93 22.22
CA LEU A 141 11.03 19.93 23.20
C LEU A 141 10.54 18.65 22.52
N ILE A 142 9.70 18.76 21.49
CA ILE A 142 9.20 17.63 20.73
C ILE A 142 10.35 16.86 20.06
N ALA A 143 11.30 17.57 19.42
CA ALA A 143 12.44 16.97 18.77
C ALA A 143 13.32 16.17 19.75
N ARG A 144 13.60 16.73 20.93
CA ARG A 144 14.35 16.05 22.00
C ARG A 144 13.58 14.80 22.51
N LEU A 145 12.27 14.92 22.71
CA LEU A 145 11.44 13.80 23.13
C LEU A 145 11.46 12.66 22.10
N LEU A 146 11.27 12.98 20.82
CA LEU A 146 11.29 11.99 19.74
C LEU A 146 12.66 11.32 19.61
N TYR A 147 13.75 12.10 19.74
CA TYR A 147 15.10 11.54 19.69
C TYR A 147 15.40 10.61 20.87
N CYS A 148 15.02 10.99 22.10
CA CYS A 148 15.27 10.18 23.31
C CYS A 148 14.42 8.90 23.33
N THR A 149 13.18 8.95 22.81
CA THR A 149 12.25 7.82 22.88
C THR A 149 12.25 6.95 21.63
N GLY A 150 12.82 7.42 20.51
CA GLY A 150 12.75 6.74 19.22
C GLY A 150 11.35 6.68 18.61
N LEU A 151 10.40 7.45 19.13
CA LEU A 151 9.04 7.50 18.61
C LEU A 151 8.99 8.18 17.24
N ARG A 152 8.03 7.77 16.41
CA ARG A 152 7.72 8.48 15.17
C ARG A 152 6.80 9.66 15.46
N LEU A 153 6.96 10.77 14.73
CA LEU A 153 6.16 11.98 14.89
C LEU A 153 4.63 11.72 14.89
N MET A 154 4.16 10.72 14.14
CA MET A 154 2.74 10.36 14.05
C MET A 154 2.28 9.35 15.11
N ALA A 155 3.14 8.99 16.06
CA ALA A 155 2.84 8.07 17.16
C ALA A 155 2.75 8.83 18.52
N ALA A 156 2.96 10.14 18.50
CA ALA A 156 2.87 11.01 19.67
C ALA A 156 1.49 11.66 19.76
#